data_9ee57c79990e1b816f405dc445a786b2
#
_entry.id   9ee57c79990e1b816f405dc445a786b2
#
_cell.length_a   1.000
_cell.length_b   1.000
_cell.length_c   1.000
_cell.angle_alpha   90.00
_cell.angle_beta   90.00
_cell.angle_gamma   90.00
#
_symmetry.space_group_name_H-M   'P 1'
#
loop_
_entity.id
_entity.type
_entity.pdbx_description
1 polymer ?
#
loop_
_entity_poly.entity_id
_entity_poly.type
_entity_poly.pdbx_seq_one_letter_code
_entity_poly.pdbx_strand_id
1 'polypeptide(L)'
;AITDGDQAQIEIMMPSIRLEWHKIIAGTAVHYLNAALNNIDDPALKMHELSEAYAFIGNLVHSTDAYSISIAQRDECRALLGDNFYETTTADVNAAKEWLIANTAITLIQSANL
;
A
#
# COMPACT_ATOMS: atom_id res chain seq x y z
N ALA A 1 -11.20 21.17 26.95
CA ALA A 1 -10.71 19.92 27.56
C ALA A 1 -11.55 18.72 27.07
N ILE A 2 -10.93 17.59 26.90
CA ILE A 2 -11.62 16.35 26.53
C ILE A 2 -12.34 15.83 27.79
N THR A 3 -13.65 15.60 27.68
CA THR A 3 -14.45 14.99 28.73
C THR A 3 -14.38 13.46 28.66
N ASP A 4 -14.81 12.74 29.70
CA ASP A 4 -14.89 11.28 29.70
C ASP A 4 -15.76 10.75 28.55
N GLY A 5 -16.86 11.46 28.20
CA GLY A 5 -17.71 11.12 27.06
C GLY A 5 -17.01 11.30 25.74
N ASP A 6 -16.22 12.35 25.58
CA ASP A 6 -15.43 12.60 24.37
C ASP A 6 -14.33 11.55 24.21
N GLN A 7 -13.68 11.14 25.29
CA GLN A 7 -12.66 10.09 25.29
C GLN A 7 -13.25 8.75 24.84
N ALA A 8 -14.40 8.36 25.39
CA ALA A 8 -15.08 7.14 24.99
C ALA A 8 -15.49 7.16 23.51
N GLN A 9 -15.96 8.29 23.00
CA GLN A 9 -16.31 8.46 21.59
C GLN A 9 -15.07 8.32 20.68
N ILE A 10 -13.95 8.90 21.07
CA ILE A 10 -12.66 8.77 20.34
C ILE A 10 -12.26 7.30 20.28
N GLU A 11 -12.31 6.58 21.40
CA GLU A 11 -11.94 5.15 21.47
C GLU A 11 -12.82 4.28 20.59
N ILE A 12 -14.12 4.58 20.49
CA ILE A 12 -15.06 3.87 19.60
C ILE A 12 -14.72 4.13 18.13
N MET A 13 -14.36 5.36 17.77
CA MET A 13 -14.10 5.78 16.39
C MET A 13 -12.70 5.41 15.89
N MET A 14 -11.72 5.22 16.76
CA MET A 14 -10.31 4.97 16.38
C MET A 14 -10.12 3.79 15.44
N PRO A 15 -10.75 2.61 15.65
CA PRO A 15 -10.60 1.51 14.71
C PRO A 15 -11.02 1.84 13.28
N SER A 16 -12.12 2.59 13.12
CA SER A 16 -12.59 3.02 11.80
C SER A 16 -11.64 4.01 11.14
N ILE A 17 -11.11 4.97 11.91
CA ILE A 17 -10.14 5.95 11.42
C ILE A 17 -8.85 5.23 10.97
N ARG A 18 -8.37 4.30 11.75
CA ARG A 18 -7.17 3.51 11.40
C ARG A 18 -7.39 2.66 10.16
N LEU A 19 -8.58 2.06 10.01
CA LEU A 19 -8.91 1.28 8.83
C LEU A 19 -8.92 2.16 7.57
N GLU A 20 -9.51 3.35 7.63
CA GLU A 20 -9.50 4.29 6.50
C GLU A 20 -8.09 4.75 6.17
N TRP A 21 -7.25 5.00 7.17
CA TRP A 21 -5.84 5.33 6.97
C TRP A 21 -5.09 4.20 6.27
N HIS A 22 -5.30 2.97 6.71
CA HIS A 22 -4.74 1.79 6.07
C HIS A 22 -5.14 1.70 4.59
N LYS A 23 -6.42 1.90 4.28
CA LYS A 23 -6.92 1.90 2.90
C LYS A 23 -6.27 2.98 2.04
N ILE A 24 -6.06 4.17 2.60
CA ILE A 24 -5.37 5.26 1.89
C ILE A 24 -3.94 4.86 1.55
N ILE A 25 -3.20 4.31 2.49
CA ILE A 25 -1.81 3.90 2.28
C ILE A 25 -1.74 2.76 1.26
N ALA A 26 -2.53 1.71 1.44
CA ALA A 26 -2.55 0.57 0.54
C ALA A 26 -3.05 0.97 -0.86
N GLY A 27 -4.10 1.79 -0.93
CA GLY A 27 -4.64 2.30 -2.18
C GLY A 27 -3.64 3.18 -2.93
N THR A 28 -2.90 4.01 -2.22
CA THR A 28 -1.85 4.85 -2.83
C THR A 28 -0.70 4.00 -3.38
N ALA A 29 -0.30 2.95 -2.66
CA ALA A 29 0.69 2.00 -3.18
C ALA A 29 0.22 1.37 -4.50
N VAL A 30 -1.03 0.90 -4.56
CA VAL A 30 -1.61 0.33 -5.78
C VAL A 30 -1.71 1.37 -6.90
N HIS A 31 -2.09 2.60 -6.58
CA HIS A 31 -2.13 3.70 -7.55
C HIS A 31 -0.77 3.88 -8.24
N TYR A 32 0.31 3.93 -7.48
CA TYR A 32 1.65 4.08 -8.05
C TYR A 32 2.11 2.84 -8.82
N LEU A 33 1.71 1.64 -8.40
CA LEU A 33 1.97 0.42 -9.19
C LEU A 33 1.24 0.45 -10.52
N ASN A 34 -0.01 0.91 -10.55
CA ASN A 34 -0.75 1.10 -11.80
C ASN A 34 -0.09 2.16 -12.68
N ALA A 35 0.37 3.27 -12.10
CA ALA A 35 1.10 4.30 -12.83
C ALA A 35 2.41 3.75 -13.43
N ALA A 36 3.13 2.92 -12.68
CA ALA A 36 4.33 2.25 -13.18
C ALA A 36 4.03 1.31 -14.36
N LEU A 37 2.91 0.58 -14.32
CA LEU A 37 2.46 -0.24 -15.45
C LEU A 37 2.16 0.60 -16.69
N ASN A 38 1.53 1.75 -16.52
CA ASN A 38 1.24 2.67 -17.62
C ASN A 38 2.50 3.30 -18.22
N ASN A 39 3.56 3.40 -17.45
CA ASN A 39 4.83 4.01 -17.83
C ASN A 39 5.99 2.99 -17.88
N ILE A 40 5.68 1.72 -18.10
CA ILE A 40 6.66 0.63 -18.01
C ILE A 40 7.84 0.81 -18.98
N ASP A 41 7.60 1.42 -20.12
CA ASP A 41 8.59 1.67 -21.16
C ASP A 41 9.30 3.03 -21.02
N ASP A 42 8.93 3.85 -20.03
CA ASP A 42 9.60 5.12 -19.70
C ASP A 42 10.44 4.92 -18.42
N PRO A 43 11.77 4.79 -18.54
CA PRO A 43 12.61 4.48 -17.38
C PRO A 43 12.53 5.51 -16.25
N ALA A 44 12.44 6.79 -16.57
CA ALA A 44 12.40 7.86 -15.56
C ALA A 44 11.07 7.86 -14.80
N LEU A 45 9.95 7.76 -15.50
CA LEU A 45 8.63 7.69 -14.88
C LEU A 45 8.46 6.38 -14.11
N LYS A 46 8.86 5.26 -14.69
CA LYS A 46 8.82 3.96 -13.99
C LYS A 46 9.60 4.00 -12.69
N MET A 47 10.81 4.54 -12.70
CA MET A 47 11.65 4.67 -11.49
C MET A 47 10.95 5.52 -10.43
N HIS A 48 10.38 6.65 -10.83
CA HIS A 48 9.64 7.55 -9.92
C HIS A 48 8.45 6.83 -9.29
N GLU A 49 7.59 6.22 -10.12
CA GLU A 49 6.37 5.56 -9.67
C GLU A 49 6.66 4.36 -8.75
N LEU A 50 7.67 3.55 -9.08
CA LEU A 50 8.07 2.41 -8.24
C LEU A 50 8.69 2.86 -6.93
N SER A 51 9.43 3.96 -6.92
CA SER A 51 10.00 4.53 -5.69
C SER A 51 8.89 5.00 -4.73
N GLU A 52 7.85 5.63 -5.26
CA GLU A 52 6.68 6.03 -4.47
C GLU A 52 5.92 4.81 -3.95
N ALA A 53 5.66 3.82 -4.81
CA ALA A 53 5.00 2.58 -4.39
C ALA A 53 5.79 1.88 -3.27
N TYR A 54 7.10 1.78 -3.41
CA TYR A 54 7.99 1.19 -2.41
C TYR A 54 7.87 1.90 -1.05
N ALA A 55 7.81 3.23 -1.04
CA ALA A 55 7.65 4.02 0.17
C ALA A 55 6.29 3.76 0.84
N PHE A 56 5.20 3.74 0.08
CA PHE A 56 3.86 3.47 0.62
C PHE A 56 3.72 2.04 1.13
N ILE A 57 4.28 1.06 0.45
CA ILE A 57 4.36 -0.32 0.96
C ILE A 57 5.09 -0.34 2.31
N GLY A 58 6.15 0.44 2.45
CA GLY A 58 6.89 0.58 3.70
C GLY A 58 6.04 1.05 4.88
N ASN A 59 5.07 1.90 4.63
CA ASN A 59 4.18 2.44 5.65
C ASN A 59 3.10 1.46 6.12
N LEU A 60 2.93 0.32 5.46
CA LEU A 60 1.95 -0.70 5.85
C LEU A 60 2.26 -1.33 7.21
N VAL A 61 3.49 -1.24 7.70
CA VAL A 61 3.84 -1.73 9.04
C VAL A 61 3.15 -0.94 10.16
N HIS A 62 2.60 0.22 9.85
CA HIS A 62 1.82 1.05 10.78
C HIS A 62 0.31 0.80 10.69
N SER A 63 -0.11 -0.22 9.94
CA SER A 63 -1.50 -0.60 9.77
C SER A 63 -2.11 -1.16 11.07
N THR A 64 -3.45 -1.24 11.07
CA THR A 64 -4.22 -1.63 12.24
C THR A 64 -4.22 -3.13 12.50
N ASP A 65 -4.77 -3.54 13.64
CA ASP A 65 -4.88 -4.93 14.09
C ASP A 65 -5.51 -5.87 13.06
N ALA A 66 -6.53 -5.42 12.32
CA ALA A 66 -7.22 -6.24 11.31
C ALA A 66 -6.35 -6.51 10.07
N TYR A 67 -5.43 -5.62 9.74
CA TYR A 67 -4.53 -5.68 8.59
C TYR A 67 -3.09 -5.43 9.00
N SER A 68 -2.71 -6.01 10.14
CA SER A 68 -1.36 -5.89 10.67
C SER A 68 -0.35 -6.52 9.71
N ILE A 69 0.62 -5.72 9.29
CA ILE A 69 1.70 -6.13 8.39
C ILE A 69 3.02 -6.07 9.16
N SER A 70 3.69 -7.20 9.28
CA SER A 70 5.02 -7.25 9.90
C SER A 70 6.09 -6.67 8.98
N ILE A 71 7.26 -6.36 9.55
CA ILE A 71 8.42 -5.94 8.78
C ILE A 71 8.80 -7.01 7.74
N ALA A 72 8.74 -8.29 8.11
CA ALA A 72 9.03 -9.39 7.19
C ALA A 72 8.04 -9.45 6.02
N GLN A 73 6.75 -9.26 6.28
CA GLN A 73 5.71 -9.21 5.25
C GLN A 73 5.88 -8.01 4.32
N ARG A 74 6.18 -6.84 4.87
CA ARG A 74 6.50 -5.66 4.07
C ARG A 74 7.69 -5.93 3.14
N ASP A 75 8.74 -6.52 3.66
CA ASP A 75 9.93 -6.82 2.88
C ASP A 75 9.67 -7.89 1.80
N GLU A 76 8.79 -8.85 2.08
CA GLU A 76 8.30 -9.80 1.08
C GLU A 76 7.63 -9.09 -0.10
N CYS A 77 6.73 -8.16 0.16
CA CYS A 77 6.08 -7.38 -0.90
C CYS A 77 7.08 -6.54 -1.69
N ARG A 78 7.97 -5.83 -0.99
CA ARG A 78 9.01 -5.01 -1.63
C ARG A 78 9.94 -5.84 -2.50
N ALA A 79 10.30 -7.04 -2.08
CA ALA A 79 11.19 -7.94 -2.83
C ALA A 79 10.61 -8.34 -4.20
N LEU A 80 9.28 -8.35 -4.35
CA LEU A 80 8.63 -8.62 -5.62
C LEU A 80 8.97 -7.59 -6.70
N LEU A 81 9.27 -6.34 -6.31
CA LEU A 81 9.68 -5.27 -7.23
C LEU A 81 11.15 -5.36 -7.64
N GLY A 82 11.96 -6.16 -6.94
CA GLY A 82 13.39 -6.30 -7.20
C GLY A 82 14.23 -5.18 -6.59
N ASP A 83 15.56 -5.31 -6.73
CA ASP A 83 16.54 -4.37 -6.18
C ASP A 83 16.87 -3.22 -7.13
N ASN A 84 16.54 -3.37 -8.41
CA ASN A 84 16.81 -2.38 -9.44
C ASN A 84 15.53 -2.13 -10.24
N PHE A 85 14.90 -0.99 -10.00
CA PHE A 85 13.61 -0.65 -10.62
C PHE A 85 13.68 -0.45 -12.14
N TYR A 86 14.85 -0.18 -12.69
CA TYR A 86 15.03 -0.16 -14.16
C TYR A 86 14.75 -1.52 -14.78
N GLU A 87 15.00 -2.60 -14.04
CA GLU A 87 14.80 -3.98 -14.50
C GLU A 87 13.43 -4.56 -14.11
N THR A 88 12.65 -3.85 -13.29
CA THR A 88 11.32 -4.31 -12.86
C THR A 88 10.40 -4.48 -14.06
N THR A 89 9.79 -5.65 -14.17
CA THR A 89 8.92 -6.04 -15.29
C THR A 89 7.44 -5.84 -14.95
N THR A 90 6.59 -5.88 -15.97
CA THR A 90 5.13 -5.91 -15.80
C THR A 90 4.70 -7.05 -14.87
N ALA A 91 5.30 -8.23 -15.01
CA ALA A 91 4.99 -9.39 -14.15
C ALA A 91 5.34 -9.11 -12.67
N ASP A 92 6.46 -8.45 -12.41
CA ASP A 92 6.89 -8.08 -11.06
C ASP A 92 5.90 -7.10 -10.41
N VAL A 93 5.49 -6.08 -11.15
CA VAL A 93 4.53 -5.08 -10.66
C VAL A 93 3.18 -5.73 -10.38
N ASN A 94 2.70 -6.60 -11.25
CA ASN A 94 1.45 -7.33 -11.04
C ASN A 94 1.53 -8.26 -9.82
N ALA A 95 2.66 -8.93 -9.59
CA ALA A 95 2.87 -9.74 -8.39
C ALA A 95 2.76 -8.91 -7.10
N ALA A 96 3.33 -7.72 -7.07
CA ALA A 96 3.21 -6.81 -5.92
C ALA A 96 1.76 -6.35 -5.72
N LYS A 97 1.02 -6.05 -6.79
CA LYS A 97 -0.41 -5.72 -6.70
C LYS A 97 -1.22 -6.88 -6.14
N GLU A 98 -1.00 -8.09 -6.61
CA GLU A 98 -1.68 -9.30 -6.12
C GLU A 98 -1.40 -9.52 -4.63
N TRP A 99 -0.16 -9.30 -4.21
CA TRP A 99 0.20 -9.37 -2.80
C TRP A 99 -0.60 -8.36 -1.97
N LEU A 100 -0.71 -7.11 -2.43
CA LEU A 100 -1.48 -6.06 -1.74
C LEU A 100 -2.96 -6.41 -1.66
N ILE A 101 -3.56 -6.95 -2.71
CA ILE A 101 -4.95 -7.39 -2.71
C ILE A 101 -5.16 -8.53 -1.70
N ALA A 102 -4.23 -9.46 -1.61
CA ALA A 102 -4.33 -10.61 -0.71
C ALA A 102 -4.11 -10.25 0.77
N ASN A 103 -3.32 -9.21 1.06
CA ASN A 103 -2.86 -8.91 2.42
C ASN A 103 -3.35 -7.57 2.99
N THR A 104 -4.06 -6.77 2.20
CA THR A 104 -4.58 -5.46 2.65
C THR A 104 -6.10 -5.37 2.43
N ALA A 105 -6.67 -4.23 2.83
CA ALA A 105 -8.10 -3.97 2.66
C ALA A 105 -8.49 -3.58 1.22
N ILE A 106 -7.55 -3.49 0.28
CA ILE A 106 -7.84 -3.13 -1.11
C ILE A 106 -8.38 -4.34 -1.86
N THR A 107 -9.56 -4.21 -2.46
CA THR A 107 -10.19 -5.25 -3.26
C THR A 107 -9.68 -5.25 -4.70
N LEU A 108 -9.89 -6.37 -5.41
CA LEU A 108 -9.57 -6.48 -6.83
C LEU A 108 -10.24 -5.38 -7.67
N ILE A 109 -11.52 -5.08 -7.39
CA ILE A 109 -12.26 -4.02 -8.11
C ILE A 109 -11.66 -2.65 -7.84
N GLN A 110 -11.33 -2.34 -6.57
CA GLN A 110 -10.69 -1.08 -6.21
C GLN A 110 -9.31 -0.96 -6.88
N SER A 111 -8.52 -2.03 -6.89
CA SER A 111 -7.18 -2.02 -7.47
C SER A 111 -7.17 -1.68 -8.97
N ALA A 112 -8.21 -2.05 -9.69
CA ALA A 112 -8.34 -1.76 -11.12
C ALA A 112 -8.65 -0.29 -11.40
N ASN A 113 -9.15 0.47 -10.42
CA ASN A 113 -9.61 1.84 -10.56
C ASN A 113 -8.70 2.89 -9.88
N LEU A 114 -7.57 2.46 -9.35
CA LEU A 114 -6.60 3.33 -8.66
C LEU A 114 -5.43 3.81 -9.59
#